data_80e5d18147a1a2106f48be67e0c4c158
#
_entry.id   80e5d18147a1a2106f48be67e0c4c158
#
_cell.length_a   1.000
_cell.length_b   1.000
_cell.length_c   1.000
_cell.angle_alpha   90.00
_cell.angle_beta   90.00
_cell.angle_gamma   90.00
#
_symmetry.space_group_name_H-M   'P 1'
#
loop_
_entity.id
_entity.type
_entity.pdbx_description
1 polymer ?
#
loop_
_entity_poly.entity_id
_entity_poly.type
_entity_poly.pdbx_seq_one_letter_code
_entity_poly.pdbx_strand_id
1 'polypeptide(L)'
;IVHSESESAMLIKNISKKLYSMNNELPKFAHSLYEKSLLTMILVLALRSSVQDDVQIKKKKKKHVVMDDIFIYIREHLTEDISLERLENEFYVSRYHIVREFKKLTGETPHSYIVKSKLDLCRHYIEQGKSIHEVYELGGFGGYNHFFRAFKKEYGVTPMQYYKDLKIDRNEK
;
A
#
# COMPACT_ATOMS: atom_id res chain seq x y z
N ILE A 1 23.25 6.96 5.94
CA ILE A 1 22.16 7.48 5.06
C ILE A 1 22.44 8.96 4.92
N VAL A 2 23.06 9.37 3.80
CA VAL A 2 23.32 10.77 3.47
C VAL A 2 21.99 11.33 2.99
N HIS A 3 21.33 12.19 3.79
CA HIS A 3 20.22 13.02 3.30
C HIS A 3 20.80 13.97 2.25
N SER A 4 20.47 13.77 0.97
CA SER A 4 20.73 14.77 -0.06
C SER A 4 19.88 15.99 0.29
N GLU A 5 20.54 17.09 0.67
CA GLU A 5 19.86 18.39 0.80
C GLU A 5 19.13 18.66 -0.51
N SER A 6 17.85 19.09 -0.45
CA SER A 6 17.10 19.41 -1.65
C SER A 6 17.81 20.57 -2.37
N GLU A 7 17.77 20.57 -3.71
CA GLU A 7 18.37 21.63 -4.54
C GLU A 7 17.94 23.04 -4.09
N SER A 8 16.67 23.18 -3.67
CA SER A 8 16.12 24.40 -3.11
C SER A 8 16.78 24.81 -1.79
N ALA A 9 17.06 23.86 -0.89
CA ALA A 9 17.75 24.14 0.37
C ALA A 9 19.18 24.63 0.15
N MET A 10 19.88 24.03 -0.82
CA MET A 10 21.23 24.43 -1.20
C MET A 10 21.28 25.83 -1.82
N LEU A 11 20.31 26.18 -2.67
CA LEU A 11 20.14 27.53 -3.22
C LEU A 11 19.84 28.57 -2.15
N ILE A 12 18.92 28.30 -1.23
CA ILE A 12 18.58 29.19 -0.11
C ILE A 12 19.83 29.46 0.75
N LYS A 13 20.60 28.42 1.09
CA LYS A 13 21.84 28.54 1.86
C LYS A 13 22.89 29.42 1.18
N ASN A 14 23.07 29.27 -0.14
CA ASN A 14 24.00 30.05 -0.94
C ASN A 14 23.58 31.52 -1.03
N ILE A 15 22.26 31.79 -1.22
CA ILE A 15 21.71 33.16 -1.24
C ILE A 15 21.85 33.84 0.13
N SER A 16 21.56 33.11 1.23
CA SER A 16 21.72 33.64 2.59
C SER A 16 23.18 33.95 2.92
N LYS A 17 24.11 33.11 2.48
CA LYS A 17 25.56 33.37 2.64
C LYS A 17 25.98 34.63 1.86
N LYS A 18 25.45 34.86 0.66
CA LYS A 18 25.74 36.03 -0.15
C LYS A 18 25.15 37.32 0.46
N LEU A 19 23.95 37.28 1.02
CA LEU A 19 23.36 38.36 1.78
C LEU A 19 24.25 38.81 2.96
N TYR A 20 24.75 37.83 3.72
CA TYR A 20 25.60 38.09 4.87
C TYR A 20 26.97 38.70 4.50
N SER A 21 27.56 38.29 3.35
CA SER A 21 28.88 38.78 2.93
C SER A 21 28.89 40.16 2.28
N MET A 22 27.74 40.74 2.00
CA MET A 22 27.62 41.98 1.19
C MET A 22 27.70 43.29 1.97
N ASN A 23 28.07 43.27 3.23
CA ASN A 23 27.84 44.39 4.15
C ASN A 23 28.57 45.70 3.85
N ASN A 24 29.48 45.81 2.82
CA ASN A 24 30.27 47.01 2.61
C ASN A 24 30.63 47.43 1.16
N GLU A 25 30.12 46.76 0.11
CA GLU A 25 30.69 46.97 -1.23
C GLU A 25 29.81 47.80 -2.22
N LEU A 26 28.57 48.12 -1.88
CA LEU A 26 27.62 48.76 -2.83
C LEU A 26 27.08 50.08 -2.29
N PRO A 27 26.72 51.07 -3.20
CA PRO A 27 25.99 52.25 -2.82
C PRO A 27 24.68 51.92 -2.09
N LYS A 28 24.32 52.67 -1.04
CA LYS A 28 23.16 52.39 -0.16
C LYS A 28 21.86 52.05 -0.91
N PHE A 29 21.60 52.73 -2.03
CA PHE A 29 20.40 52.45 -2.85
C PHE A 29 20.49 51.07 -3.54
N ALA A 30 21.61 50.77 -4.17
CA ALA A 30 21.84 49.51 -4.86
C ALA A 30 21.85 48.32 -3.87
N HIS A 31 22.38 48.52 -2.66
CA HIS A 31 22.37 47.54 -1.58
C HIS A 31 20.94 47.14 -1.18
N SER A 32 20.07 48.13 -0.93
CA SER A 32 18.68 47.90 -0.54
C SER A 32 17.88 47.15 -1.63
N LEU A 33 18.07 47.52 -2.91
CA LEU A 33 17.40 46.85 -4.03
C LEU A 33 17.86 45.39 -4.18
N TYR A 34 19.15 45.18 -4.06
CA TYR A 34 19.73 43.84 -4.18
C TYR A 34 19.33 42.93 -3.01
N GLU A 35 19.33 43.44 -1.78
CA GLU A 35 18.86 42.74 -0.59
C GLU A 35 17.39 42.31 -0.74
N LYS A 36 16.49 43.24 -1.16
CA LYS A 36 15.09 42.91 -1.42
C LYS A 36 14.93 41.83 -2.50
N SER A 37 15.73 41.90 -3.56
CA SER A 37 15.69 40.88 -4.64
C SER A 37 16.08 39.50 -4.14
N LEU A 38 17.13 39.41 -3.33
CA LEU A 38 17.57 38.14 -2.75
C LEU A 38 16.55 37.58 -1.75
N LEU A 39 15.95 38.42 -0.91
CA LEU A 39 14.87 38.04 0.01
C LEU A 39 13.64 37.54 -0.72
N THR A 40 13.25 38.22 -1.81
CA THR A 40 12.15 37.75 -2.67
C THR A 40 12.45 36.42 -3.28
N MET A 41 13.68 36.16 -3.73
CA MET A 41 14.09 34.88 -4.29
C MET A 41 14.05 33.74 -3.26
N ILE A 42 14.49 34.01 -2.02
CA ILE A 42 14.36 33.06 -0.90
C ILE A 42 12.89 32.71 -0.66
N LEU A 43 12.02 33.72 -0.61
CA LEU A 43 10.58 33.54 -0.39
C LEU A 43 9.94 32.67 -1.50
N VAL A 44 10.26 32.97 -2.76
CA VAL A 44 9.77 32.15 -3.90
C VAL A 44 10.24 30.72 -3.83
N LEU A 45 11.52 30.47 -3.50
CA LEU A 45 12.05 29.12 -3.36
C LEU A 45 11.42 28.37 -2.19
N ALA A 46 11.18 29.04 -1.06
CA ALA A 46 10.51 28.45 0.10
C ALA A 46 9.05 28.08 -0.22
N LEU A 47 8.30 28.98 -0.86
CA LEU A 47 6.93 28.72 -1.30
C LEU A 47 6.87 27.56 -2.31
N ARG A 48 7.79 27.53 -3.27
CA ARG A 48 7.87 26.42 -4.24
C ARG A 48 8.14 25.08 -3.58
N SER A 49 9.04 25.04 -2.59
CA SER A 49 9.33 23.83 -1.81
C SER A 49 8.08 23.36 -1.06
N SER A 50 7.39 24.25 -0.36
CA SER A 50 6.15 23.92 0.38
C SER A 50 5.05 23.38 -0.54
N VAL A 51 4.85 23.96 -1.72
CA VAL A 51 3.86 23.47 -2.69
C VAL A 51 4.23 22.09 -3.24
N GLN A 52 5.53 21.84 -3.50
CA GLN A 52 5.99 20.53 -3.94
C GLN A 52 5.80 19.44 -2.87
N ASP A 53 6.06 19.76 -1.60
CA ASP A 53 5.86 18.85 -0.48
C ASP A 53 4.37 18.53 -0.30
N ASP A 54 3.48 19.50 -0.38
CA ASP A 54 2.03 19.30 -0.32
C ASP A 54 1.50 18.42 -1.46
N VAL A 55 2.02 18.58 -2.67
CA VAL A 55 1.65 17.73 -3.83
C VAL A 55 2.11 16.29 -3.62
N GLN A 56 3.32 16.07 -3.07
CA GLN A 56 3.82 14.73 -2.79
C GLN A 56 3.05 14.07 -1.64
N ILE A 57 2.71 14.80 -0.59
CA ILE A 57 1.90 14.32 0.53
C ILE A 57 0.49 13.96 0.05
N LYS A 58 -0.16 14.79 -0.77
CA LYS A 58 -1.47 14.51 -1.35
C LYS A 58 -1.45 13.28 -2.26
N LYS A 59 -0.41 13.12 -3.09
CA LYS A 59 -0.22 11.91 -3.93
C LYS A 59 -0.02 10.66 -3.09
N LYS A 60 0.78 10.70 -2.02
CA LYS A 60 0.96 9.58 -1.09
C LYS A 60 -0.33 9.22 -0.36
N LYS A 61 -1.09 10.21 0.16
CA LYS A 61 -2.37 9.99 0.82
C LYS A 61 -3.40 9.37 -0.14
N LYS A 62 -3.57 9.93 -1.34
CA LYS A 62 -4.50 9.38 -2.34
C LYS A 62 -4.16 7.94 -2.74
N LYS A 63 -2.87 7.61 -2.81
CA LYS A 63 -2.39 6.26 -3.15
C LYS A 63 -2.64 5.25 -2.03
N HIS A 64 -2.53 5.66 -0.77
CA HIS A 64 -2.81 4.80 0.39
C HIS A 64 -4.30 4.52 0.51
N VAL A 65 -5.14 5.52 0.33
CA VAL A 65 -6.59 5.39 0.35
C VAL A 65 -7.08 4.34 -0.66
N VAL A 66 -6.58 4.37 -1.91
CA VAL A 66 -7.00 3.39 -2.93
C VAL A 66 -6.60 1.95 -2.55
N MET A 67 -5.45 1.73 -1.92
CA MET A 67 -5.07 0.38 -1.49
C MET A 67 -5.92 -0.11 -0.32
N ASP A 68 -6.27 0.77 0.61
CA ASP A 68 -7.19 0.46 1.71
C ASP A 68 -8.59 0.07 1.18
N ASP A 69 -9.09 0.81 0.17
CA ASP A 69 -10.35 0.49 -0.51
C ASP A 69 -10.29 -0.88 -1.21
N ILE A 70 -9.17 -1.24 -1.85
CA ILE A 70 -8.95 -2.56 -2.45
C ILE A 70 -9.00 -3.67 -1.39
N PHE A 71 -8.38 -3.48 -0.22
CA PHE A 71 -8.43 -4.46 0.87
C PHE A 71 -9.86 -4.64 1.41
N ILE A 72 -10.60 -3.55 1.58
CA ILE A 72 -12.01 -3.59 1.99
C ILE A 72 -12.83 -4.36 0.97
N TYR A 73 -12.68 -4.03 -0.32
CA TYR A 73 -13.38 -4.69 -1.41
C TYR A 73 -13.09 -6.20 -1.46
N ILE A 74 -11.83 -6.60 -1.36
CA ILE A 74 -11.47 -8.03 -1.32
C ILE A 74 -12.16 -8.74 -0.16
N ARG A 75 -12.22 -8.11 1.01
CA ARG A 75 -12.87 -8.70 2.18
C ARG A 75 -14.39 -8.84 2.02
N GLU A 76 -15.03 -7.83 1.44
CA GLU A 76 -16.48 -7.81 1.25
C GLU A 76 -16.94 -8.78 0.14
N HIS A 77 -16.10 -8.99 -0.88
CA HIS A 77 -16.37 -9.87 -2.02
C HIS A 77 -15.60 -11.19 -1.99
N LEU A 78 -15.08 -11.59 -0.82
CA LEU A 78 -14.13 -12.69 -0.69
C LEU A 78 -14.62 -14.02 -1.30
N THR A 79 -15.93 -14.28 -1.23
CA THR A 79 -16.53 -15.51 -1.77
C THR A 79 -16.78 -15.47 -3.28
N GLU A 80 -16.60 -14.31 -3.91
CA GLU A 80 -16.76 -14.13 -5.35
C GLU A 80 -15.44 -14.40 -6.10
N ASP A 81 -15.54 -14.40 -7.45
CA ASP A 81 -14.34 -14.42 -8.29
C ASP A 81 -13.75 -13.02 -8.39
N ILE A 82 -12.62 -12.81 -7.71
CA ILE A 82 -11.88 -11.55 -7.71
C ILE A 82 -10.63 -11.71 -8.57
N SER A 83 -10.69 -11.19 -9.80
CA SER A 83 -9.55 -11.11 -10.70
C SER A 83 -8.83 -9.77 -10.59
N LEU A 84 -7.56 -9.72 -11.01
CA LEU A 84 -6.82 -8.44 -11.12
C LEU A 84 -7.48 -7.49 -12.13
N GLU A 85 -8.13 -8.02 -13.16
CA GLU A 85 -8.89 -7.24 -14.14
C GLU A 85 -10.11 -6.58 -13.50
N ARG A 86 -10.83 -7.30 -12.64
CA ARG A 86 -11.95 -6.74 -11.87
C ARG A 86 -11.50 -5.60 -10.97
N LEU A 87 -10.37 -5.77 -10.26
CA LEU A 87 -9.79 -4.71 -9.42
C LEU A 87 -9.32 -3.50 -10.24
N GLU A 88 -8.72 -3.72 -11.42
CA GLU A 88 -8.32 -2.66 -12.34
C GLU A 88 -9.52 -1.82 -12.80
N ASN A 89 -10.61 -2.47 -13.18
CA ASN A 89 -11.82 -1.82 -13.65
C ASN A 89 -12.57 -1.08 -12.53
N GLU A 90 -12.63 -1.66 -11.35
CA GLU A 90 -13.33 -1.07 -10.20
C GLU A 90 -12.63 0.16 -9.65
N PHE A 91 -11.29 0.10 -9.52
CA PHE A 91 -10.52 1.16 -8.88
C PHE A 91 -9.79 2.08 -9.85
N TYR A 92 -9.90 1.85 -11.16
CA TYR A 92 -9.20 2.62 -12.21
C TYR A 92 -7.69 2.69 -11.98
N VAL A 93 -7.09 1.61 -11.49
CA VAL A 93 -5.67 1.47 -11.19
C VAL A 93 -5.10 0.28 -11.93
N SER A 94 -4.02 0.47 -12.70
CA SER A 94 -3.44 -0.60 -13.51
C SER A 94 -3.04 -1.83 -12.67
N ARG A 95 -3.23 -3.02 -13.21
CA ARG A 95 -2.85 -4.31 -12.59
C ARG A 95 -1.41 -4.32 -12.08
N TYR A 96 -0.48 -3.76 -12.86
CA TYR A 96 0.92 -3.65 -12.46
C TYR A 96 1.08 -2.83 -11.17
N HIS A 97 0.37 -1.72 -11.06
CA HIS A 97 0.42 -0.86 -9.90
C HIS A 97 -0.18 -1.56 -8.67
N ILE A 98 -1.34 -2.22 -8.84
CA ILE A 98 -1.99 -3.00 -7.77
C ILE A 98 -1.02 -4.07 -7.25
N VAL A 99 -0.46 -4.91 -8.12
CA VAL A 99 0.46 -6.01 -7.71
C VAL A 99 1.68 -5.47 -6.97
N ARG A 100 2.30 -4.41 -7.47
CA ARG A 100 3.51 -3.82 -6.89
C ARG A 100 3.25 -3.25 -5.49
N GLU A 101 2.21 -2.44 -5.34
CA GLU A 101 1.91 -1.81 -4.05
C GLU A 101 1.38 -2.83 -3.04
N PHE A 102 0.55 -3.78 -3.50
CA PHE A 102 0.04 -4.86 -2.68
C PHE A 102 1.18 -5.71 -2.11
N LYS A 103 2.13 -6.13 -2.97
CA LYS A 103 3.32 -6.88 -2.53
C LYS A 103 4.20 -6.08 -1.58
N LYS A 104 4.28 -4.76 -1.76
CA LYS A 104 5.03 -3.87 -0.86
C LYS A 104 4.39 -3.78 0.53
N LEU A 105 3.06 -3.80 0.62
CA LEU A 105 2.30 -3.67 1.87
C LEU A 105 2.17 -5.00 2.61
N THR A 106 1.93 -6.09 1.90
CA THR A 106 1.62 -7.42 2.48
C THR A 106 2.74 -8.44 2.37
N GLY A 107 3.75 -8.18 1.53
CA GLY A 107 4.79 -9.16 1.20
C GLY A 107 4.40 -10.19 0.13
N GLU A 108 3.12 -10.24 -0.29
CA GLU A 108 2.60 -11.23 -1.23
C GLU A 108 1.76 -10.60 -2.36
N THR A 109 1.40 -11.41 -3.36
CA THR A 109 0.56 -10.94 -4.47
C THR A 109 -0.92 -10.89 -4.06
N PRO A 110 -1.76 -10.05 -4.71
CA PRO A 110 -3.20 -10.03 -4.45
C PRO A 110 -3.85 -11.40 -4.57
N HIS A 111 -3.51 -12.18 -5.58
CA HIS A 111 -4.03 -13.53 -5.77
C HIS A 111 -3.67 -14.46 -4.60
N SER A 112 -2.41 -14.45 -4.12
CA SER A 112 -2.00 -15.26 -2.97
C SER A 112 -2.77 -14.87 -1.71
N TYR A 113 -2.92 -13.58 -1.47
CA TYR A 113 -3.68 -13.04 -0.34
C TYR A 113 -5.15 -13.46 -0.38
N ILE A 114 -5.82 -13.33 -1.54
CA ILE A 114 -7.22 -13.74 -1.72
C ILE A 114 -7.38 -15.24 -1.45
N VAL A 115 -6.50 -16.07 -2.00
CA VAL A 115 -6.54 -17.53 -1.79
C VAL A 115 -6.36 -17.87 -0.32
N LYS A 116 -5.40 -17.27 0.39
CA LYS A 116 -5.19 -17.49 1.83
C LYS A 116 -6.40 -17.06 2.65
N SER A 117 -6.95 -15.88 2.36
CA SER A 117 -8.15 -15.39 3.04
C SER A 117 -9.36 -16.31 2.84
N LYS A 118 -9.54 -16.87 1.62
CA LYS A 118 -10.55 -17.90 1.34
C LYS A 118 -10.31 -19.19 2.13
N LEU A 119 -9.05 -19.61 2.27
CA LEU A 119 -8.69 -20.79 3.05
C LEU A 119 -8.93 -20.62 4.54
N ASP A 120 -8.65 -19.42 5.08
CA ASP A 120 -8.97 -19.10 6.49
C ASP A 120 -10.48 -19.15 6.75
N LEU A 121 -11.28 -18.64 5.82
CA LEU A 121 -12.73 -18.75 5.88
C LEU A 121 -13.19 -20.21 5.81
N CYS A 122 -12.62 -21.03 4.91
CA CYS A 122 -12.89 -22.46 4.82
C CYS A 122 -12.53 -23.20 6.12
N ARG A 123 -11.37 -22.89 6.70
CA ARG A 123 -10.96 -23.45 7.98
C ARG A 123 -11.98 -23.15 9.08
N HIS A 124 -12.44 -21.91 9.17
CA HIS A 124 -13.48 -21.54 10.12
C HIS A 124 -14.77 -22.35 9.93
N TYR A 125 -15.20 -22.57 8.68
CA TYR A 125 -16.36 -23.43 8.41
C TYR A 125 -16.14 -24.90 8.79
N ILE A 126 -14.94 -25.43 8.58
CA ILE A 126 -14.58 -26.78 9.06
C ILE A 126 -14.67 -26.85 10.58
N GLU A 127 -14.15 -25.84 11.29
CA GLU A 127 -14.23 -25.73 12.74
C GLU A 127 -15.67 -25.64 13.25
N GLN A 128 -16.58 -25.07 12.49
CA GLN A 128 -18.03 -25.07 12.78
C GLN A 128 -18.71 -26.42 12.49
N GLY A 129 -18.01 -27.40 11.94
CA GLY A 129 -18.53 -28.74 11.64
C GLY A 129 -19.25 -28.88 10.31
N LYS A 130 -19.15 -27.88 9.41
CA LYS A 130 -19.71 -27.98 8.07
C LYS A 130 -19.04 -29.09 7.25
N SER A 131 -19.76 -29.71 6.34
CA SER A 131 -19.20 -30.71 5.44
C SER A 131 -18.17 -30.12 4.49
N ILE A 132 -17.19 -30.91 4.08
CA ILE A 132 -16.14 -30.44 3.15
C ILE A 132 -16.72 -29.94 1.82
N HIS A 133 -17.85 -30.48 1.39
CA HIS A 133 -18.56 -30.02 0.20
C HIS A 133 -19.11 -28.59 0.39
N GLU A 134 -19.80 -28.34 1.47
CA GLU A 134 -20.29 -26.98 1.80
C GLU A 134 -19.14 -25.99 1.99
N VAL A 135 -18.04 -26.42 2.59
CA VAL A 135 -16.90 -25.56 2.92
C VAL A 135 -16.28 -24.92 1.69
N TYR A 136 -16.01 -25.67 0.61
CA TYR A 136 -15.36 -25.08 -0.55
C TYR A 136 -16.29 -24.18 -1.37
N GLU A 137 -17.60 -24.50 -1.39
CA GLU A 137 -18.61 -23.66 -2.02
C GLU A 137 -18.77 -22.32 -1.29
N LEU A 138 -19.00 -22.36 0.03
CA LEU A 138 -19.11 -21.18 0.88
C LEU A 138 -17.82 -20.35 0.93
N GLY A 139 -16.68 -21.02 0.78
CA GLY A 139 -15.36 -20.35 0.71
C GLY A 139 -15.07 -19.69 -0.64
N GLY A 140 -15.98 -19.80 -1.61
CA GLY A 140 -15.85 -19.16 -2.92
C GLY A 140 -14.76 -19.78 -3.81
N PHE A 141 -14.48 -21.09 -3.66
CA PHE A 141 -13.63 -21.82 -4.59
C PHE A 141 -14.45 -22.34 -5.76
N GLY A 142 -13.98 -22.05 -6.99
CA GLY A 142 -14.66 -22.48 -8.22
C GLY A 142 -14.66 -24.00 -8.48
N GLY A 143 -14.24 -24.81 -7.50
CA GLY A 143 -14.28 -26.26 -7.54
C GLY A 143 -13.38 -26.92 -6.50
N TYR A 144 -13.76 -28.15 -6.11
CA TYR A 144 -13.08 -28.95 -5.08
C TYR A 144 -11.57 -29.13 -5.33
N ASN A 145 -11.17 -29.38 -6.57
CA ASN A 145 -9.77 -29.60 -6.90
C ASN A 145 -8.88 -28.37 -6.64
N HIS A 146 -9.41 -27.16 -6.86
CA HIS A 146 -8.70 -25.91 -6.55
C HIS A 146 -8.57 -25.73 -5.06
N PHE A 147 -9.65 -25.90 -4.33
CA PHE A 147 -9.67 -25.86 -2.87
C PHE A 147 -8.70 -26.89 -2.26
N PHE A 148 -8.80 -28.15 -2.67
CA PHE A 148 -7.96 -29.24 -2.16
C PHE A 148 -6.46 -28.94 -2.29
N ARG A 149 -6.03 -28.53 -3.50
CA ARG A 149 -4.62 -28.22 -3.76
C ARG A 149 -4.14 -27.01 -2.95
N ALA A 150 -4.94 -25.95 -2.88
CA ALA A 150 -4.62 -24.75 -2.12
C ALA A 150 -4.55 -25.05 -0.63
N PHE A 151 -5.51 -25.79 -0.08
CA PHE A 151 -5.58 -26.16 1.33
C PHE A 151 -4.38 -27.02 1.75
N LYS A 152 -4.08 -28.09 0.97
CA LYS A 152 -2.93 -28.95 1.23
C LYS A 152 -1.60 -28.21 1.15
N LYS A 153 -1.48 -27.26 0.23
CA LYS A 153 -0.28 -26.43 0.10
C LYS A 153 -0.09 -25.49 1.30
N GLU A 154 -1.17 -24.89 1.80
CA GLU A 154 -1.11 -23.91 2.88
C GLU A 154 -0.96 -24.56 4.26
N TYR A 155 -1.72 -25.64 4.52
CA TYR A 155 -1.76 -26.27 5.86
C TYR A 155 -0.99 -27.60 5.95
N GLY A 156 -0.42 -28.10 4.86
CA GLY A 156 0.36 -29.36 4.83
C GLY A 156 -0.49 -30.64 4.88
N VAL A 157 -1.78 -30.54 5.23
CA VAL A 157 -2.71 -31.68 5.36
C VAL A 157 -3.89 -31.52 4.41
N THR A 158 -4.58 -32.62 4.11
CA THR A 158 -5.80 -32.55 3.28
C THR A 158 -6.97 -31.98 4.09
N PRO A 159 -7.97 -31.33 3.43
CA PRO A 159 -9.16 -30.85 4.14
C PRO A 159 -9.88 -31.91 4.94
N MET A 160 -9.96 -33.13 4.40
CA MET A 160 -10.60 -34.27 5.08
C MET A 160 -9.81 -34.75 6.29
N GLN A 161 -8.48 -34.75 6.23
CA GLN A 161 -7.62 -35.07 7.37
C GLN A 161 -7.79 -34.06 8.47
N TYR A 162 -7.70 -32.78 8.13
CA TYR A 162 -7.92 -31.66 9.06
C TYR A 162 -9.29 -31.76 9.77
N TYR A 163 -10.34 -32.09 9.02
CA TYR A 163 -11.69 -32.29 9.59
C TYR A 163 -11.76 -33.47 10.56
N LYS A 164 -11.08 -34.61 10.26
CA LYS A 164 -11.04 -35.77 11.16
C LYS A 164 -10.27 -35.49 12.42
N ASP A 165 -9.12 -34.84 12.33
CA ASP A 165 -8.28 -34.49 13.47
C ASP A 165 -9.03 -33.59 14.46
N LEU A 166 -9.77 -32.58 13.96
CA LEU A 166 -10.63 -31.75 14.79
C LEU A 166 -11.77 -32.50 15.50
N LYS A 167 -12.32 -33.56 14.88
CA LYS A 167 -13.38 -34.36 15.50
C LYS A 167 -12.84 -35.25 16.63
N ILE A 168 -11.62 -35.74 16.49
CA ILE A 168 -10.96 -36.56 17.53
C ILE A 168 -10.72 -35.67 18.76
N ASP A 169 -10.12 -34.48 18.57
CA ASP A 169 -9.84 -33.53 19.65
C ASP A 169 -11.10 -33.05 20.42
N ARG A 170 -12.27 -33.06 19.75
CA ARG A 170 -13.55 -32.68 20.38
C ARG A 170 -14.20 -33.80 21.18
N ASN A 171 -13.92 -35.05 20.82
CA ASN A 171 -14.49 -36.21 21.50
C ASN A 171 -13.65 -36.65 22.72
N GLU A 172 -12.43 -36.13 22.87
CA GLU A 172 -11.53 -36.37 23.99
C GLU A 172 -11.63 -35.32 25.11
N LYS A 173 -12.47 -34.29 24.94
CA LYS A 173 -12.77 -33.24 25.93
C LYS A 173 -14.19 -33.37 26.47
#